data_4bfe130056844238b5d017b8eee7536f
#
_entry.id   4bfe130056844238b5d017b8eee7536f
#
_cell.length_a   1.000
_cell.length_b   1.000
_cell.length_c   1.000
_cell.angle_alpha   90.00
_cell.angle_beta   90.00
_cell.angle_gamma   90.00
#
_symmetry.space_group_name_H-M   'P 1'
#
loop_
_entity.id
_entity.type
_entity.pdbx_description
1 polymer ?
#
loop_
_entity_poly.entity_id
_entity_poly.type
_entity_poly.pdbx_seq_one_letter_code
_entity_poly.pdbx_strand_id
1 'polypeptide(L)'
;MVTIVKHEWHSVDSQFEIELDEVTLSEIYPDLDEDEISALMLQIENGEIDITEVINDSYDAGVDLDWDRVYDDWYTDRKGGYDVTYELKEE
;
A
#
# COMPACT_ATOMS: atom_id res chain seq x y z
N MET A 1 -3.36 -5.58 11.37
CA MET A 1 -2.57 -5.79 10.15
C MET A 1 -3.48 -5.77 8.95
N VAL A 2 -3.09 -5.09 7.91
CA VAL A 2 -3.86 -4.97 6.67
C VAL A 2 -3.00 -5.41 5.49
N THR A 3 -3.64 -5.93 4.45
CA THR A 3 -2.98 -6.24 3.18
C THR A 3 -3.38 -5.15 2.17
N ILE A 4 -2.38 -4.55 1.55
CA ILE A 4 -2.56 -3.52 0.54
C ILE A 4 -2.22 -4.12 -0.81
N VAL A 5 -3.08 -3.92 -1.81
CA VAL A 5 -2.86 -4.34 -3.18
C VAL A 5 -2.49 -3.12 -4.02
N LYS A 6 -1.38 -3.22 -4.72
CA LYS A 6 -0.95 -2.20 -5.68
C LYS A 6 -1.16 -2.73 -7.09
N HIS A 7 -1.88 -1.97 -7.91
CA HIS A 7 -2.03 -2.24 -9.34
C HIS A 7 -1.17 -1.26 -10.13
N GLU A 8 -0.32 -1.77 -10.98
CA GLU A 8 0.47 -0.97 -11.90
C GLU A 8 0.08 -1.29 -13.34
N TRP A 9 -0.25 -0.27 -14.10
CA TRP A 9 -0.53 -0.39 -15.53
C TRP A 9 0.50 0.37 -16.34
N HIS A 10 1.21 -0.37 -17.16
CA HIS A 10 2.06 0.20 -18.21
C HIS A 10 1.55 -0.37 -19.55
N SER A 11 2.38 -1.12 -20.22
CA SER A 11 1.96 -2.03 -21.27
C SER A 11 1.52 -3.39 -20.72
N VAL A 12 1.75 -3.64 -19.43
CA VAL A 12 1.44 -4.87 -18.72
C VAL A 12 0.70 -4.51 -17.43
N ASP A 13 -0.33 -5.27 -17.10
CA ASP A 13 -1.09 -5.13 -15.86
C ASP A 13 -0.44 -6.02 -14.79
N SER A 14 0.07 -5.41 -13.74
CA SER A 14 0.76 -6.11 -12.65
C SER A 14 0.12 -5.81 -11.31
N GLN A 15 0.05 -6.81 -10.46
CA GLN A 15 -0.44 -6.67 -9.10
C GLN A 15 0.63 -7.06 -8.09
N PHE A 16 0.73 -6.26 -7.05
CA PHE A 16 1.64 -6.49 -5.93
C PHE A 16 0.85 -6.43 -4.62
N GLU A 17 1.27 -7.19 -3.64
CA GLU A 17 0.68 -7.15 -2.31
C GLU A 17 1.74 -6.89 -1.25
N ILE A 18 1.34 -6.22 -0.18
CA ILE A 18 2.16 -6.04 1.01
C ILE A 18 1.27 -6.13 2.26
N GLU A 19 1.79 -6.75 3.30
CA GLU A 19 1.18 -6.71 4.62
C GLU A 19 1.72 -5.52 5.40
N LEU A 20 0.84 -4.65 5.84
CA LEU A 20 1.18 -3.47 6.63
C LEU A 20 0.89 -3.78 8.09
N ASP A 21 1.94 -3.82 8.92
CA ASP A 21 1.83 -4.08 10.35
C ASP A 21 2.15 -2.83 11.16
N GLU A 22 2.00 -2.95 12.48
CA GLU A 22 2.26 -1.83 13.40
C GLU A 22 3.73 -1.42 13.42
N VAL A 23 4.64 -2.38 13.21
CA VAL A 23 6.09 -2.10 13.14
C VAL A 23 6.39 -1.20 11.95
N THR A 24 5.84 -1.54 10.78
CA THR A 24 6.00 -0.74 9.56
C THR A 24 5.39 0.66 9.74
N LEU A 25 4.19 0.74 10.34
CA LEU A 25 3.57 2.03 10.63
C LEU A 25 4.42 2.89 11.55
N SER A 26 5.06 2.30 12.54
CA SER A 26 5.94 3.04 13.45
C SER A 26 7.19 3.57 12.76
N GLU A 27 7.65 2.91 11.72
CA GLU A 27 8.75 3.38 10.88
C GLU A 27 8.32 4.56 10.00
N ILE A 28 7.10 4.51 9.47
CA ILE A 28 6.54 5.60 8.65
C ILE A 28 6.23 6.83 9.51
N TYR A 29 5.69 6.60 10.71
CA TYR A 29 5.27 7.65 11.64
C TYR A 29 6.01 7.52 12.96
N PRO A 30 7.30 7.86 13.02
CA PRO A 30 8.12 7.65 14.23
C PRO A 30 7.73 8.55 15.42
N ASP A 31 6.95 9.60 15.17
CA ASP A 31 6.49 10.51 16.21
C ASP A 31 5.26 10.00 16.98
N LEU A 32 4.64 8.93 16.50
CA LEU A 32 3.47 8.32 17.14
C LEU A 32 3.90 7.24 18.15
N ASP A 33 3.20 7.17 19.28
CA ASP A 33 3.41 6.11 20.27
C ASP A 33 2.63 4.84 19.88
N GLU A 34 2.76 3.78 20.68
CA GLU A 34 2.11 2.49 20.41
C GLU A 34 0.59 2.61 20.34
N ASP A 35 -0.01 3.39 21.23
CA ASP A 35 -1.47 3.57 21.26
C ASP A 35 -1.96 4.32 20.03
N GLU A 36 -1.21 5.33 19.60
CA GLU A 36 -1.52 6.10 18.39
C GLU A 36 -1.36 5.24 17.13
N ILE A 37 -0.33 4.40 17.09
CA ILE A 37 -0.11 3.46 15.98
C ILE A 37 -1.24 2.43 15.92
N SER A 38 -1.66 1.88 17.04
CA SER A 38 -2.78 0.94 17.09
C SER A 38 -4.09 1.58 16.62
N ALA A 39 -4.33 2.83 17.04
CA ALA A 39 -5.51 3.58 16.58
C ALA A 39 -5.44 3.85 15.08
N LEU A 40 -4.27 4.20 14.56
CA LEU A 40 -4.07 4.43 13.13
C LEU A 40 -4.33 3.14 12.32
N MET A 41 -3.86 2.00 12.81
CA MET A 41 -4.10 0.71 12.17
C MET A 41 -5.60 0.42 12.07
N LEU A 42 -6.36 0.66 13.14
CA LEU A 42 -7.81 0.48 13.12
C LEU A 42 -8.50 1.41 12.12
N GLN A 43 -8.06 2.65 12.03
CA GLN A 43 -8.60 3.61 11.07
C GLN A 43 -8.34 3.16 9.63
N ILE A 44 -7.17 2.60 9.35
CA ILE A 44 -6.84 2.06 8.04
C ILE A 44 -7.72 0.84 7.74
N GLU A 45 -7.86 -0.08 8.69
CA GLU A 45 -8.70 -1.29 8.54
C GLU A 45 -10.17 -0.95 8.29
N ASN A 46 -10.67 0.11 8.91
CA ASN A 46 -12.04 0.56 8.77
C ASN A 46 -12.29 1.43 7.52
N GLY A 47 -11.25 1.72 6.76
CA GLY A 47 -11.35 2.55 5.56
C GLY A 47 -11.51 4.05 5.85
N GLU A 48 -11.22 4.49 7.06
CA GLU A 48 -11.31 5.90 7.48
C GLU A 48 -10.13 6.73 6.97
N ILE A 49 -9.04 6.07 6.60
CA ILE A 49 -7.84 6.72 6.06
C ILE A 49 -7.56 6.16 4.68
N ASP A 50 -7.25 7.04 3.74
CA ASP A 50 -6.86 6.66 2.38
C ASP A 50 -5.47 6.02 2.41
N ILE A 51 -5.38 4.75 2.00
CA ILE A 51 -4.11 4.01 1.96
C ILE A 51 -3.10 4.64 1.00
N THR A 52 -3.55 5.35 -0.03
CA THR A 52 -2.66 6.08 -0.94
C THR A 52 -1.84 7.11 -0.19
N GLU A 53 -2.44 7.80 0.78
CA GLU A 53 -1.72 8.75 1.63
C GLU A 53 -0.66 8.06 2.49
N VAL A 54 -0.99 6.88 3.05
CA VAL A 54 -0.05 6.10 3.85
C VAL A 54 1.14 5.67 3.00
N ILE A 55 0.90 5.21 1.78
CA ILE A 55 1.96 4.81 0.85
C ILE A 55 2.85 6.00 0.49
N ASN A 56 2.26 7.15 0.20
CA ASN A 56 3.01 8.37 -0.09
C ASN A 56 3.85 8.80 1.11
N ASP A 57 3.31 8.71 2.32
CA ASP A 57 4.04 9.02 3.56
C ASP A 57 5.22 8.07 3.76
N SER A 58 5.08 6.79 3.37
CA SER A 58 6.19 5.84 3.45
C SER A 58 7.35 6.23 2.53
N TYR A 59 7.06 6.70 1.32
CA TYR A 59 8.08 7.20 0.40
C TYR A 59 8.76 8.45 0.96
N ASP A 60 7.99 9.39 1.52
CA ASP A 60 8.53 10.62 2.12
C ASP A 60 9.40 10.32 3.33
N ALA A 61 9.06 9.30 4.10
CA ALA A 61 9.83 8.87 5.26
C ALA A 61 11.07 8.03 4.90
N GLY A 62 11.21 7.63 3.65
CA GLY A 62 12.30 6.77 3.19
C GLY A 62 12.17 5.31 3.63
N VAL A 63 10.95 4.87 3.91
CA VAL A 63 10.66 3.49 4.30
C VAL A 63 10.41 2.67 3.03
N ASP A 64 11.22 1.65 2.81
CA ASP A 64 11.04 0.73 1.69
C ASP A 64 10.00 -0.31 2.03
N LEU A 65 8.94 -0.37 1.21
CA LEU A 65 7.92 -1.39 1.32
C LEU A 65 8.27 -2.56 0.41
N ASP A 66 8.25 -3.76 0.99
CA ASP A 66 8.68 -4.98 0.31
C ASP A 66 7.48 -5.63 -0.40
N TRP A 67 7.17 -5.10 -1.58
CA TRP A 67 6.03 -5.53 -2.37
C TRP A 67 6.26 -6.90 -3.00
N ASP A 68 5.33 -7.84 -2.78
CA ASP A 68 5.34 -9.15 -3.42
C ASP A 68 4.48 -9.12 -4.68
N ARG A 69 5.09 -9.51 -5.81
CA ARG A 69 4.34 -9.62 -7.06
C ARG A 69 3.45 -10.86 -7.01
N VAL A 70 2.14 -10.69 -7.15
CA VAL A 70 1.17 -11.77 -7.07
C VAL A 70 0.47 -12.06 -8.39
N TYR A 71 0.53 -11.12 -9.33
CA TYR A 71 -0.10 -11.28 -10.63
C TYR A 71 0.63 -10.42 -11.66
N ASP A 72 0.76 -10.97 -12.86
CA ASP A 72 1.41 -10.29 -13.98
C ASP A 72 0.71 -10.73 -15.28
N ASP A 73 0.06 -9.80 -15.95
CA ASP A 73 -0.61 -10.04 -17.21
C ASP A 73 0.27 -9.53 -18.35
N TRP A 74 0.76 -10.45 -19.16
CA TRP A 74 1.68 -10.18 -20.26
C TRP A 74 1.02 -9.44 -21.42
N TYR A 75 -0.30 -9.46 -21.50
CA TYR A 75 -1.01 -8.88 -22.64
C TYR A 75 -2.13 -7.99 -22.17
N THR A 76 -2.00 -6.71 -22.47
CA THR A 76 -3.03 -5.72 -22.20
C THR A 76 -3.22 -4.85 -23.44
N ASP A 77 -4.48 -4.56 -23.77
CA ASP A 77 -4.84 -3.66 -24.86
C ASP A 77 -4.70 -2.19 -24.46
N ARG A 78 -4.30 -1.90 -23.24
CA ARG A 78 -4.07 -0.54 -22.80
C ARG A 78 -2.92 0.09 -23.53
N LYS A 79 -3.24 1.13 -24.30
CA LYS A 79 -2.24 1.90 -25.02
C LYS A 79 -1.91 3.16 -24.23
N GLY A 80 -0.64 3.25 -23.82
CA GLY A 80 -0.08 4.46 -23.25
C GLY A 80 -0.42 4.66 -21.79
N GLY A 81 0.40 5.46 -21.15
CA GLY A 81 0.23 5.86 -19.77
C GLY A 81 0.75 4.85 -18.76
N TYR A 82 1.23 5.41 -17.67
CA TYR A 82 1.59 4.71 -16.46
C TYR A 82 0.56 5.09 -15.40
N ASP A 83 -0.06 4.10 -14.79
CA ASP A 83 -1.05 4.32 -13.75
C ASP A 83 -0.81 3.37 -12.59
N VAL A 84 -0.88 3.87 -11.37
CA VAL A 84 -0.72 3.09 -10.16
C VAL A 84 -1.88 3.39 -9.23
N THR A 85 -2.55 2.36 -8.76
CA THR A 85 -3.60 2.48 -7.76
C THR A 85 -3.35 1.55 -6.58
N TYR A 86 -3.87 1.92 -5.42
CA TYR A 86 -3.75 1.15 -4.19
C TYR A 86 -5.13 0.90 -3.62
N GLU A 87 -5.34 -0.30 -3.09
CA GLU A 87 -6.60 -0.65 -2.43
C GLU A 87 -6.35 -1.62 -1.27
N LEU A 88 -7.28 -1.67 -0.32
CA LEU A 88 -7.26 -2.67 0.74
C LEU A 88 -7.80 -3.99 0.18
N LYS A 89 -7.10 -5.08 0.49
CA LYS A 89 -7.58 -6.41 0.16
C LYS A 89 -8.63 -6.82 1.19
N GLU A 90 -9.81 -7.14 0.72
CA GLU A 90 -10.86 -7.71 1.56
C GLU A 90 -10.64 -9.22 1.71
N GLU A 91 -10.74 -9.68 2.95
CA GLU A 91 -10.67 -11.11 3.25
C GLU A 91 -12.06 -11.75 3.21
#